data_f244f0ffce8a9624c49dd5082d1a55c6
#
_entry.id   f244f0ffce8a9624c49dd5082d1a55c6
#
_cell.length_a   1.000
_cell.length_b   1.000
_cell.length_c   1.000
_cell.angle_alpha   90.00
_cell.angle_beta   90.00
_cell.angle_gamma   90.00
#
_symmetry.space_group_name_H-M   'P 1'
#
loop_
_entity.id
_entity.type
_entity.pdbx_description
1 polymer ?
#
loop_
_entity_poly.entity_id
_entity_poly.type
_entity_poly.pdbx_seq_one_letter_code
_entity_poly.pdbx_strand_id
1 'polypeptide(L)'
;MTTTRHTANATPAASTCDLSALPWWRPCLVQAVGLDKHTSPALSSFARELLAAFEEHGHTVVTQSHGDVDLLLVPARIPDGPAPLRERLPEQTPPVAVTACQANGLHVGSRQVVVLAAVPERLSELPHREVVEIARTAMARMASPKVLFVTRGERSGEVLEATLCTLEGGHPTETDRVTDRMRDRLVAAACAREVGDAYEVIADAVPARAWEESPAPTQLARAGRIMGELGLLPPPVDIQRYVSPELARLYETYMGWKRMSEGMLFVVDPGLNALVVSASGSWDVDKRDLRREHVTIVALDPPDSPLRVLAPEGQRPLGPSVEAWEVRGFLHSVPRVRVGRTAQGIWQPCPDGEREVPLIRAGLHAHVGVVSADDTHIETVPPDRQTYPFGFGCGSDLTAQVAADTVRRSRAVHHPGDRRCYVRWPMLYHGEMAVELWKPGLPAEPLSGLLDVFSGSVDFRVDHIDQPT
;
A
#
# COMPACT_ATOMS: atom_id res chain seq x y z
N MET A 1 -35.59 -24.33 -29.16
CA MET A 1 -34.94 -23.53 -28.12
C MET A 1 -33.63 -24.20 -27.78
N THR A 2 -32.56 -23.72 -28.37
CA THR A 2 -31.21 -24.32 -28.28
C THR A 2 -30.44 -23.52 -27.25
N THR A 3 -30.16 -24.16 -26.13
CA THR A 3 -29.39 -23.58 -25.00
C THR A 3 -27.89 -23.65 -25.36
N THR A 4 -27.31 -22.50 -25.67
CA THR A 4 -25.86 -22.37 -25.87
C THR A 4 -25.20 -22.35 -24.50
N ARG A 5 -24.44 -23.39 -24.18
CA ARG A 5 -23.54 -23.43 -23.03
C ARG A 5 -22.34 -22.50 -23.33
N HIS A 6 -22.23 -21.43 -22.59
CA HIS A 6 -20.97 -20.66 -22.52
C HIS A 6 -19.92 -21.51 -21.76
N THR A 7 -18.94 -21.98 -22.50
CA THR A 7 -17.71 -22.52 -21.92
C THR A 7 -16.92 -21.36 -21.32
N ALA A 8 -16.73 -21.37 -20.01
CA ALA A 8 -15.83 -20.47 -19.34
C ALA A 8 -14.42 -20.63 -19.92
N ASN A 9 -13.88 -19.56 -20.45
CA ASN A 9 -12.49 -19.51 -20.89
C ASN A 9 -11.60 -19.75 -19.66
N ALA A 10 -10.86 -20.83 -19.69
CA ALA A 10 -9.79 -21.09 -18.74
C ALA A 10 -8.75 -19.96 -18.86
N THR A 11 -8.54 -19.24 -17.80
CA THR A 11 -7.45 -18.27 -17.67
C THR A 11 -6.13 -19.03 -17.94
N PRO A 12 -5.27 -18.56 -18.84
CA PRO A 12 -4.00 -19.24 -19.07
C PRO A 12 -3.23 -19.31 -17.77
N ALA A 13 -2.68 -20.47 -17.47
CA ALA A 13 -1.78 -20.67 -16.34
C ALA A 13 -0.69 -19.61 -16.40
N ALA A 14 -0.61 -18.78 -15.34
CA ALA A 14 0.42 -17.77 -15.23
C ALA A 14 1.78 -18.48 -15.30
N SER A 15 2.59 -18.13 -16.29
CA SER A 15 3.96 -18.58 -16.37
C SER A 15 4.65 -18.22 -15.05
N THR A 16 5.36 -19.19 -14.46
CA THR A 16 6.23 -18.96 -13.31
C THR A 16 7.20 -17.84 -13.66
N CYS A 17 7.06 -16.69 -13.01
CA CYS A 17 7.97 -15.57 -13.20
C CYS A 17 9.29 -15.93 -12.53
N ASP A 18 10.39 -15.88 -13.25
CA ASP A 18 11.71 -16.01 -12.65
C ASP A 18 12.02 -14.72 -11.86
N LEU A 19 11.76 -14.76 -10.56
CA LEU A 19 11.96 -13.62 -9.68
C LEU A 19 13.43 -13.20 -9.62
N SER A 20 14.36 -14.12 -9.80
CA SER A 20 15.79 -13.83 -9.77
C SER A 20 16.27 -12.98 -10.96
N ALA A 21 15.48 -12.94 -12.03
CA ALA A 21 15.73 -12.10 -13.20
C ALA A 21 15.26 -10.64 -13.01
N LEU A 22 14.56 -10.33 -11.93
CA LEU A 22 14.07 -8.97 -11.68
C LEU A 22 15.19 -8.08 -11.11
N PRO A 23 15.27 -6.81 -11.54
CA PRO A 23 16.39 -5.92 -11.20
C PRO A 23 16.50 -5.59 -9.70
N TRP A 24 15.44 -5.82 -8.94
CA TRP A 24 15.38 -5.56 -7.50
C TRP A 24 15.57 -6.83 -6.65
N TRP A 25 15.65 -8.01 -7.28
CA TRP A 25 15.86 -9.25 -6.55
C TRP A 25 17.20 -9.23 -5.81
N ARG A 26 17.18 -9.71 -4.58
CA ARG A 26 18.36 -9.91 -3.74
C ARG A 26 18.20 -11.15 -2.89
N PRO A 27 19.29 -11.88 -2.58
CA PRO A 27 19.21 -12.96 -1.61
C PRO A 27 18.82 -12.39 -0.24
N CYS A 28 17.92 -13.08 0.43
CA CYS A 28 17.38 -12.68 1.73
C CYS A 28 17.56 -13.78 2.76
N LEU A 29 17.67 -13.40 4.02
CA LEU A 29 17.65 -14.32 5.15
C LEU A 29 16.21 -14.50 5.61
N VAL A 30 15.74 -15.75 5.60
CA VAL A 30 14.38 -16.12 6.01
C VAL A 30 14.47 -17.02 7.24
N GLN A 31 13.71 -16.70 8.27
CA GLN A 31 13.63 -17.49 9.49
C GLN A 31 12.20 -17.84 9.84
N ALA A 32 11.97 -19.11 10.22
CA ALA A 32 10.75 -19.52 10.87
C ALA A 32 10.98 -19.74 12.35
N VAL A 33 10.20 -19.11 13.20
CA VAL A 33 10.32 -19.18 14.65
C VAL A 33 9.19 -20.00 15.23
N GLY A 34 9.50 -20.99 16.06
CA GLY A 34 8.52 -21.72 16.89
C GLY A 34 7.63 -22.71 16.11
N LEU A 35 7.95 -23.04 14.88
CA LEU A 35 7.20 -24.03 14.07
C LEU A 35 7.25 -25.46 14.65
N ASP A 36 8.20 -25.77 15.52
CA ASP A 36 8.49 -27.15 15.96
C ASP A 36 7.66 -27.60 17.19
N LYS A 37 7.05 -26.72 17.92
CA LYS A 37 6.54 -27.03 19.26
C LYS A 37 5.04 -26.91 19.49
N HIS A 38 4.31 -26.16 18.65
CA HIS A 38 2.90 -25.85 18.90
C HIS A 38 2.05 -25.69 17.63
N THR A 39 2.52 -26.18 16.48
CA THR A 39 1.84 -26.01 15.21
C THR A 39 1.01 -27.22 14.82
N SER A 40 -0.12 -26.99 14.15
CA SER A 40 -0.87 -28.10 13.56
C SER A 40 -0.03 -28.81 12.47
N PRO A 41 -0.25 -30.12 12.20
CA PRO A 41 0.43 -30.83 11.14
C PRO A 41 0.30 -30.15 9.77
N ALA A 42 -0.87 -29.57 9.47
CA ALA A 42 -1.12 -28.83 8.23
C ALA A 42 -0.22 -27.59 8.12
N LEU A 43 -0.14 -26.79 9.19
CA LEU A 43 0.73 -25.62 9.20
C LEU A 43 2.21 -25.98 9.11
N SER A 44 2.62 -27.06 9.79
CA SER A 44 4.01 -27.54 9.72
C SER A 44 4.36 -28.08 8.32
N SER A 45 3.43 -28.71 7.62
CA SER A 45 3.62 -29.15 6.24
C SER A 45 3.75 -27.98 5.29
N PHE A 46 2.80 -27.05 5.37
CA PHE A 46 2.79 -25.84 4.57
C PHE A 46 4.06 -25.00 4.76
N ALA A 47 4.45 -24.77 6.01
CA ALA A 47 5.65 -24.00 6.33
C ALA A 47 6.94 -24.64 5.79
N ARG A 48 7.05 -25.96 5.80
CA ARG A 48 8.21 -26.66 5.19
C ARG A 48 8.27 -26.48 3.69
N GLU A 49 7.13 -26.60 3.00
CA GLU A 49 7.05 -26.38 1.55
C GLU A 49 7.41 -24.92 1.21
N LEU A 50 6.93 -23.98 2.02
CA LEU A 50 7.23 -22.56 1.85
C LEU A 50 8.73 -22.27 2.06
N LEU A 51 9.36 -22.82 3.10
CA LEU A 51 10.79 -22.68 3.34
C LEU A 51 11.63 -23.28 2.22
N ALA A 52 11.25 -24.48 1.73
CA ALA A 52 11.90 -25.09 0.57
C ALA A 52 11.79 -24.19 -0.68
N ALA A 53 10.64 -23.55 -0.89
CA ALA A 53 10.46 -22.63 -1.99
C ALA A 53 11.37 -21.38 -1.88
N PHE A 54 11.62 -20.86 -0.68
CA PHE A 54 12.60 -19.80 -0.49
C PHE A 54 14.01 -20.24 -0.89
N GLU A 55 14.43 -21.43 -0.49
CA GLU A 55 15.76 -21.99 -0.87
C GLU A 55 15.87 -22.21 -2.39
N GLU A 56 14.83 -22.72 -3.04
CA GLU A 56 14.78 -22.89 -4.51
C GLU A 56 14.95 -21.56 -5.25
N HIS A 57 14.49 -20.45 -4.67
CA HIS A 57 14.65 -19.12 -5.23
C HIS A 57 15.97 -18.43 -4.81
N GLY A 58 16.89 -19.13 -4.18
CA GLY A 58 18.22 -18.62 -3.84
C GLY A 58 18.26 -17.76 -2.56
N HIS A 59 17.21 -17.81 -1.73
CA HIS A 59 17.23 -17.23 -0.40
C HIS A 59 17.87 -18.20 0.60
N THR A 60 18.35 -17.69 1.73
CA THR A 60 18.93 -18.49 2.78
C THR A 60 17.94 -18.70 3.93
N VAL A 61 17.53 -19.92 4.17
CA VAL A 61 16.71 -20.27 5.32
C VAL A 61 17.59 -20.55 6.54
N VAL A 62 17.35 -19.82 7.63
CA VAL A 62 18.06 -19.98 8.90
C VAL A 62 17.19 -20.66 9.94
N THR A 63 17.72 -21.72 10.55
CA THR A 63 17.00 -22.55 11.55
C THR A 63 17.29 -22.15 12.99
N GLN A 64 18.37 -21.41 13.21
CA GLN A 64 18.75 -20.90 14.54
C GLN A 64 18.40 -19.42 14.67
N SER A 65 18.14 -18.96 15.90
CA SER A 65 17.84 -17.55 16.14
C SER A 65 18.95 -16.66 15.59
N HIS A 66 18.61 -15.86 14.60
CA HIS A 66 19.51 -14.91 13.97
C HIS A 66 18.98 -13.50 14.20
N GLY A 67 19.86 -12.57 14.59
CA GLY A 67 19.48 -11.20 14.95
C GLY A 67 18.93 -10.39 13.78
N ASP A 68 19.48 -10.60 12.57
CA ASP A 68 19.14 -9.87 11.36
C ASP A 68 18.63 -10.82 10.29
N VAL A 69 17.32 -10.95 10.19
CA VAL A 69 16.64 -11.64 9.07
C VAL A 69 15.79 -10.67 8.30
N ASP A 70 15.64 -10.90 7.01
CA ASP A 70 14.81 -10.06 6.14
C ASP A 70 13.32 -10.44 6.26
N LEU A 71 13.01 -11.73 6.41
CA LEU A 71 11.66 -12.24 6.62
C LEU A 71 11.59 -13.15 7.83
N LEU A 72 10.64 -12.86 8.72
CA LEU A 72 10.34 -13.66 9.89
C LEU A 72 8.95 -14.30 9.73
N LEU A 73 8.90 -15.63 9.75
CA LEU A 73 7.66 -16.40 9.78
C LEU A 73 7.35 -16.81 11.23
N VAL A 74 6.20 -16.39 11.74
CA VAL A 74 5.81 -16.61 13.15
C VAL A 74 4.48 -17.35 13.21
N PRO A 75 4.39 -18.56 13.80
CA PRO A 75 3.13 -19.26 13.95
C PRO A 75 2.27 -18.61 15.02
N ALA A 76 0.98 -18.54 14.77
CA ALA A 76 -0.02 -18.21 15.77
C ALA A 76 -0.99 -19.38 15.98
N ARG A 77 -1.35 -19.62 17.24
CA ARG A 77 -2.36 -20.62 17.59
C ARG A 77 -3.71 -19.96 17.71
N ILE A 78 -4.63 -20.33 16.81
CA ILE A 78 -6.04 -19.93 16.92
C ILE A 78 -6.81 -21.04 17.63
N PRO A 79 -7.51 -20.74 18.72
CA PRO A 79 -8.33 -21.72 19.42
C PRO A 79 -9.43 -22.27 18.52
N ASP A 80 -9.67 -23.57 18.58
CA ASP A 80 -10.85 -24.18 18.00
C ASP A 80 -12.10 -23.80 18.80
N GLY A 81 -13.24 -23.66 18.13
CA GLY A 81 -14.50 -23.38 18.81
C GLY A 81 -15.61 -22.97 17.85
N PRO A 82 -16.85 -22.90 18.35
CA PRO A 82 -18.02 -22.53 17.54
C PRO A 82 -18.14 -21.05 17.25
N ALA A 83 -17.36 -20.20 17.92
CA ALA A 83 -17.38 -18.75 17.69
C ALA A 83 -16.79 -18.43 16.30
N PRO A 84 -17.29 -17.38 15.62
CA PRO A 84 -16.73 -16.93 14.36
C PRO A 84 -15.20 -16.73 14.42
N LEU A 85 -14.51 -16.98 13.33
CA LEU A 85 -13.04 -16.88 13.28
C LEU A 85 -12.53 -15.54 13.82
N ARG A 86 -13.18 -14.43 13.45
CA ARG A 86 -12.82 -13.10 13.92
C ARG A 86 -12.75 -12.97 15.44
N GLU A 87 -13.67 -13.62 16.16
CA GLU A 87 -13.73 -13.55 17.62
C GLU A 87 -12.66 -14.42 18.31
N ARG A 88 -12.19 -15.48 17.62
CA ARG A 88 -11.18 -16.42 18.12
C ARG A 88 -9.74 -15.98 17.87
N LEU A 89 -9.52 -14.92 17.08
CA LEU A 89 -8.19 -14.41 16.78
C LEU A 89 -7.49 -13.94 18.07
N PRO A 90 -6.32 -14.47 18.41
CA PRO A 90 -5.61 -14.11 19.63
C PRO A 90 -4.97 -12.73 19.51
N GLU A 91 -4.91 -12.01 20.61
CA GLU A 91 -4.04 -10.85 20.71
C GLU A 91 -2.61 -11.30 21.02
N GLN A 92 -1.68 -10.84 20.20
CA GLN A 92 -0.25 -11.05 20.41
C GLN A 92 0.24 -10.10 21.50
N THR A 93 0.90 -10.62 22.49
CA THR A 93 1.53 -9.79 23.53
C THR A 93 2.91 -9.31 23.07
N PRO A 94 3.39 -8.13 23.53
CA PRO A 94 4.78 -7.74 23.37
C PRO A 94 5.70 -8.87 23.88
N PRO A 95 6.83 -9.21 23.27
CA PRO A 95 7.64 -8.46 22.30
C PRO A 95 7.32 -8.73 20.84
N VAL A 96 6.50 -9.73 20.49
CA VAL A 96 6.16 -10.02 19.08
C VAL A 96 5.37 -8.85 18.48
N ALA A 97 4.43 -8.29 19.26
CA ALA A 97 3.70 -7.10 18.87
C ALA A 97 4.63 -5.93 18.53
N VAL A 98 5.63 -5.66 19.36
CA VAL A 98 6.59 -4.57 19.11
C VAL A 98 7.40 -4.83 17.85
N THR A 99 7.85 -6.06 17.63
CA THR A 99 8.59 -6.42 16.42
C THR A 99 7.73 -6.29 15.17
N ALA A 100 6.46 -6.70 15.25
CA ALA A 100 5.53 -6.60 14.13
C ALA A 100 5.04 -5.15 13.91
N CYS A 101 4.86 -4.38 14.98
CA CYS A 101 4.57 -2.95 14.88
C CYS A 101 5.70 -2.18 14.19
N GLN A 102 6.93 -2.59 14.43
CA GLN A 102 8.09 -2.07 13.72
C GLN A 102 8.00 -2.34 12.21
N ALA A 103 7.34 -3.40 11.79
CA ALA A 103 7.13 -3.70 10.37
C ALA A 103 6.04 -2.83 9.71
N ASN A 104 5.24 -2.12 10.47
CA ASN A 104 4.17 -1.21 9.99
C ASN A 104 4.54 0.27 10.10
N GLY A 105 5.81 0.58 10.13
CA GLY A 105 6.18 1.97 10.10
C GLY A 105 6.95 2.50 11.31
N LEU A 106 7.26 1.68 12.29
CA LEU A 106 8.21 2.04 13.36
C LEU A 106 9.45 1.16 13.24
N HIS A 107 10.28 1.46 12.24
CA HIS A 107 11.37 0.57 11.89
C HIS A 107 12.55 0.61 12.84
N VAL A 108 12.86 -0.58 13.33
CA VAL A 108 14.23 -0.96 13.66
C VAL A 108 14.62 -2.06 12.65
N GLY A 109 15.13 -1.64 11.51
CA GLY A 109 15.58 -2.55 10.45
C GLY A 109 14.49 -2.90 9.40
N SER A 110 14.92 -3.41 8.27
CA SER A 110 14.13 -3.71 7.08
C SER A 110 13.44 -5.08 7.10
N ARG A 111 12.99 -5.54 8.28
CA ARG A 111 12.45 -6.88 8.47
C ARG A 111 10.97 -6.95 8.13
N GLN A 112 10.57 -7.96 7.33
CA GLN A 112 9.18 -8.33 7.12
C GLN A 112 8.75 -9.40 8.13
N VAL A 113 7.54 -9.28 8.66
CA VAL A 113 6.95 -10.29 9.56
C VAL A 113 5.66 -10.82 8.91
N VAL A 114 5.55 -12.14 8.83
CA VAL A 114 4.34 -12.83 8.40
C VAL A 114 3.90 -13.78 9.51
N VAL A 115 2.69 -13.59 10.01
CA VAL A 115 2.09 -14.52 10.97
C VAL A 115 1.42 -15.65 10.21
N LEU A 116 1.74 -16.89 10.58
CA LEU A 116 1.14 -18.10 10.04
C LEU A 116 0.11 -18.66 11.01
N ALA A 117 -1.11 -18.91 10.55
CA ALA A 117 -2.17 -19.43 11.40
C ALA A 117 -2.98 -20.54 10.69
N ALA A 118 -3.16 -21.70 11.37
CA ALA A 118 -4.00 -22.76 10.86
C ALA A 118 -5.44 -22.58 11.35
N VAL A 119 -6.40 -22.67 10.41
CA VAL A 119 -7.84 -22.50 10.67
C VAL A 119 -8.63 -23.62 9.99
N PRO A 120 -9.80 -24.01 10.52
CA PRO A 120 -10.68 -24.96 9.84
C PRO A 120 -11.55 -24.32 8.75
N GLU A 121 -11.77 -23.02 8.80
CA GLU A 121 -12.61 -22.28 7.87
C GLU A 121 -11.91 -22.04 6.54
N ARG A 122 -12.66 -22.14 5.43
CA ARG A 122 -12.25 -21.64 4.12
C ARG A 122 -12.65 -20.19 3.96
N LEU A 123 -11.68 -19.29 3.87
CA LEU A 123 -11.97 -17.87 3.72
C LEU A 123 -12.58 -17.55 2.35
N SER A 124 -12.27 -18.36 1.32
CA SER A 124 -12.88 -18.24 -0.03
C SER A 124 -14.40 -18.46 -0.03
N GLU A 125 -14.93 -19.18 0.94
CA GLU A 125 -16.36 -19.46 1.07
C GLU A 125 -17.11 -18.37 1.85
N LEU A 126 -16.39 -17.44 2.49
CA LEU A 126 -16.98 -16.34 3.24
C LEU A 126 -17.32 -15.14 2.35
N PRO A 127 -18.33 -14.34 2.71
CA PRO A 127 -18.56 -13.06 2.05
C PRO A 127 -17.32 -12.18 2.10
N HIS A 128 -17.02 -11.47 1.02
CA HIS A 128 -15.82 -10.62 0.91
C HIS A 128 -15.69 -9.66 2.10
N ARG A 129 -16.78 -9.01 2.51
CA ARG A 129 -16.82 -8.11 3.68
C ARG A 129 -16.32 -8.80 4.96
N GLU A 130 -16.71 -10.05 5.18
CA GLU A 130 -16.29 -10.81 6.35
C GLU A 130 -14.80 -11.13 6.31
N VAL A 131 -14.29 -11.48 5.13
CA VAL A 131 -12.86 -11.74 4.92
C VAL A 131 -12.02 -10.48 5.22
N VAL A 132 -12.47 -9.30 4.77
CA VAL A 132 -11.82 -8.02 5.06
C VAL A 132 -11.80 -7.74 6.58
N GLU A 133 -12.92 -7.95 7.28
CA GLU A 133 -12.99 -7.77 8.74
C GLU A 133 -12.10 -8.78 9.49
N ILE A 134 -12.02 -10.02 9.01
CA ILE A 134 -11.08 -11.02 9.56
C ILE A 134 -9.65 -10.57 9.34
N ALA A 135 -9.30 -10.12 8.14
CA ALA A 135 -7.97 -9.64 7.80
C ALA A 135 -7.54 -8.48 8.70
N ARG A 136 -8.34 -7.44 8.81
CA ARG A 136 -8.07 -6.26 9.65
C ARG A 136 -7.95 -6.64 11.14
N THR A 137 -8.86 -7.49 11.62
CA THR A 137 -8.80 -7.98 13.01
C THR A 137 -7.53 -8.78 13.25
N ALA A 138 -7.18 -9.67 12.32
CA ALA A 138 -5.99 -10.50 12.44
C ALA A 138 -4.72 -9.63 12.49
N MET A 139 -4.60 -8.68 11.61
CA MET A 139 -3.44 -7.79 11.57
C MET A 139 -3.35 -6.92 12.82
N ALA A 140 -4.45 -6.35 13.26
CA ALA A 140 -4.48 -5.54 14.47
C ALA A 140 -4.15 -6.37 15.74
N ARG A 141 -4.79 -7.52 15.91
CA ARG A 141 -4.58 -8.39 17.09
C ARG A 141 -3.23 -9.09 17.08
N MET A 142 -2.77 -9.53 15.91
CA MET A 142 -1.50 -10.23 15.78
C MET A 142 -0.32 -9.28 15.53
N ALA A 143 -0.60 -7.98 15.46
CA ALA A 143 0.39 -6.91 15.28
C ALA A 143 1.36 -7.22 14.12
N SER A 144 0.81 -7.64 12.99
CA SER A 144 1.58 -7.99 11.80
C SER A 144 0.94 -7.41 10.55
N PRO A 145 1.73 -6.84 9.61
CA PRO A 145 1.22 -6.31 8.36
C PRO A 145 0.68 -7.41 7.43
N LYS A 146 1.02 -8.66 7.71
CA LYS A 146 0.64 -9.82 6.88
C LYS A 146 0.32 -11.02 7.76
N VAL A 147 -0.87 -11.59 7.56
CA VAL A 147 -1.28 -12.82 8.22
C VAL A 147 -1.64 -13.85 7.16
N LEU A 148 -1.01 -15.01 7.21
CA LEU A 148 -1.27 -16.10 6.29
C LEU A 148 -2.09 -17.18 7.00
N PHE A 149 -3.37 -17.27 6.65
CA PHE A 149 -4.22 -18.35 7.11
C PHE A 149 -4.04 -19.59 6.22
N VAL A 150 -3.91 -20.72 6.89
CA VAL A 150 -3.82 -22.04 6.24
C VAL A 150 -5.03 -22.84 6.67
N THR A 151 -5.96 -23.09 5.74
CA THR A 151 -7.13 -23.92 6.02
C THR A 151 -6.72 -25.38 6.04
N ARG A 152 -6.92 -26.03 7.18
CA ARG A 152 -6.64 -27.45 7.39
C ARG A 152 -7.81 -28.31 6.97
N GLY A 153 -7.51 -29.43 6.31
CA GLY A 153 -8.48 -30.48 6.01
C GLY A 153 -8.71 -31.43 7.16
N GLU A 154 -9.55 -32.42 6.89
CA GLU A 154 -9.87 -33.46 7.87
C GLU A 154 -8.70 -34.43 8.10
N ARG A 155 -7.85 -34.62 7.07
CA ARG A 155 -6.68 -35.48 7.18
C ARG A 155 -5.52 -34.74 7.82
N SER A 156 -4.74 -35.47 8.63
CA SER A 156 -3.54 -34.89 9.23
C SER A 156 -2.56 -34.39 8.16
N GLY A 157 -2.18 -33.13 8.24
CA GLY A 157 -1.29 -32.48 7.30
C GLY A 157 -1.94 -31.98 6.01
N GLU A 158 -3.24 -32.22 5.81
CA GLU A 158 -3.96 -31.72 4.64
C GLU A 158 -4.17 -30.22 4.72
N VAL A 159 -3.85 -29.52 3.63
CA VAL A 159 -4.11 -28.09 3.43
C VAL A 159 -5.11 -27.92 2.31
N LEU A 160 -6.23 -27.24 2.57
CA LEU A 160 -7.28 -27.02 1.58
C LEU A 160 -7.16 -25.67 0.89
N GLU A 161 -6.64 -24.67 1.62
CA GLU A 161 -6.56 -23.28 1.16
C GLU A 161 -5.46 -22.55 1.91
N ALA A 162 -4.84 -21.57 1.26
CA ALA A 162 -3.99 -20.59 1.91
C ALA A 162 -4.46 -19.19 1.54
N THR A 163 -4.71 -18.35 2.54
CA THR A 163 -5.20 -16.98 2.35
C THR A 163 -4.23 -15.99 2.98
N LEU A 164 -3.56 -15.20 2.14
CA LEU A 164 -2.76 -14.08 2.60
C LEU A 164 -3.66 -12.88 2.87
N CYS A 165 -3.69 -12.44 4.11
CA CYS A 165 -4.38 -11.24 4.56
C CYS A 165 -3.41 -10.07 4.67
N THR A 166 -3.81 -8.93 4.14
CA THR A 166 -3.15 -7.63 4.21
C THR A 166 -4.15 -6.58 4.67
N LEU A 167 -3.76 -5.32 4.83
CA LEU A 167 -4.67 -4.22 5.22
C LEU A 167 -5.87 -4.09 4.25
N GLU A 168 -5.66 -4.44 3.00
CA GLU A 168 -6.65 -4.34 1.93
C GLU A 168 -7.63 -5.52 1.89
N GLY A 169 -7.41 -6.54 2.71
CA GLY A 169 -8.28 -7.70 2.80
C GLY A 169 -7.59 -9.04 2.71
N GLY A 170 -8.37 -10.09 2.56
CA GLY A 170 -7.90 -11.47 2.39
C GLY A 170 -7.93 -11.87 0.93
N HIS A 171 -6.86 -12.53 0.49
CA HIS A 171 -6.69 -13.01 -0.87
C HIS A 171 -6.52 -14.54 -0.86
N PRO A 172 -7.65 -15.28 -0.88
CA PRO A 172 -7.60 -16.73 -0.89
C PRO A 172 -6.96 -17.22 -2.19
N THR A 173 -6.10 -18.19 -2.05
CA THR A 173 -5.59 -18.99 -3.15
C THR A 173 -6.19 -20.37 -2.99
N GLU A 174 -7.02 -20.76 -3.94
CA GLU A 174 -7.60 -22.09 -3.99
C GLU A 174 -6.49 -23.11 -4.19
N THR A 175 -6.06 -23.77 -3.12
CA THR A 175 -5.24 -24.96 -3.32
C THR A 175 -5.00 -25.74 -2.04
N ASP A 176 -4.87 -27.03 -2.21
CA ASP A 176 -4.35 -28.01 -1.27
C ASP A 176 -2.81 -27.95 -1.11
N ARG A 177 -2.14 -26.97 -1.73
CA ARG A 177 -0.68 -26.82 -1.76
C ARG A 177 -0.24 -25.36 -1.69
N VAL A 178 1.04 -25.14 -1.35
CA VAL A 178 1.69 -23.86 -1.61
C VAL A 178 1.67 -23.61 -3.10
N THR A 179 0.83 -22.68 -3.56
CA THR A 179 0.81 -22.32 -4.96
C THR A 179 2.06 -21.53 -5.33
N ASP A 180 2.49 -21.66 -6.58
CA ASP A 180 3.56 -20.83 -7.13
C ASP A 180 3.30 -19.33 -6.86
N ARG A 181 2.05 -18.90 -7.03
CA ARG A 181 1.66 -17.52 -6.78
C ARG A 181 1.81 -17.08 -5.32
N MET A 182 1.45 -17.94 -4.35
CA MET A 182 1.63 -17.66 -2.92
C MET A 182 3.10 -17.61 -2.56
N ARG A 183 3.86 -18.60 -3.02
CA ARG A 183 5.30 -18.68 -2.89
C ARG A 183 5.96 -17.42 -3.42
N ASP A 184 5.65 -17.04 -4.66
CA ASP A 184 6.24 -15.87 -5.32
C ASP A 184 5.94 -14.59 -4.56
N ARG A 185 4.74 -14.41 -4.02
CA ARG A 185 4.38 -13.27 -3.18
C ARG A 185 5.22 -13.18 -1.92
N LEU A 186 5.42 -14.29 -1.24
CA LEU A 186 6.18 -14.31 0.01
C LEU A 186 7.68 -14.16 -0.25
N VAL A 187 8.19 -14.74 -1.34
CA VAL A 187 9.57 -14.50 -1.80
C VAL A 187 9.77 -13.02 -2.12
N ALA A 188 8.83 -12.42 -2.83
CA ALA A 188 8.87 -10.98 -3.09
C ALA A 188 8.82 -10.14 -1.80
N ALA A 189 7.98 -10.53 -0.83
CA ALA A 189 7.95 -9.88 0.47
C ALA A 189 9.29 -9.97 1.21
N ALA A 190 10.03 -11.07 1.06
CA ALA A 190 11.36 -11.20 1.62
C ALA A 190 12.39 -10.26 0.98
N CYS A 191 12.23 -9.94 -0.31
CA CYS A 191 13.08 -8.99 -1.01
C CYS A 191 12.76 -7.52 -0.67
N ALA A 192 11.55 -7.22 -0.27
CA ALA A 192 11.11 -5.88 0.05
C ALA A 192 11.77 -5.34 1.31
N ARG A 193 12.15 -4.06 1.27
CA ARG A 193 12.57 -3.31 2.45
C ARG A 193 11.51 -2.30 2.78
N GLU A 194 11.09 -2.28 4.01
CA GLU A 194 10.25 -1.19 4.49
C GLU A 194 11.10 0.07 4.65
N VAL A 195 10.69 1.13 3.99
CA VAL A 195 11.43 2.39 3.98
C VAL A 195 10.56 3.59 4.36
N GLY A 196 9.27 3.36 4.60
CA GLY A 196 8.28 4.41 4.83
C GLY A 196 8.63 5.38 5.96
N ASP A 197 9.31 4.92 7.01
CA ASP A 197 9.70 5.76 8.15
C ASP A 197 11.16 6.20 8.13
N ALA A 198 11.91 5.82 7.12
CA ALA A 198 13.29 6.25 6.97
C ALA A 198 13.35 7.65 6.34
N TYR A 199 13.12 8.69 7.12
CA TYR A 199 13.21 10.07 6.68
C TYR A 199 14.00 10.95 7.65
N GLU A 200 14.54 12.04 7.12
CA GLU A 200 15.22 13.08 7.88
C GLU A 200 14.38 14.36 7.90
N VAL A 201 14.35 15.03 9.05
CA VAL A 201 13.70 16.34 9.16
C VAL A 201 14.74 17.44 9.02
N ILE A 202 14.58 18.31 8.01
CA ILE A 202 15.38 19.51 7.84
C ILE A 202 14.61 20.69 8.46
N ALA A 203 15.07 21.10 9.63
CA ALA A 203 14.43 22.20 10.37
C ALA A 203 14.55 23.53 9.60
N ASP A 204 13.52 24.35 9.71
CA ASP A 204 13.48 25.72 9.14
C ASP A 204 13.83 25.80 7.64
N ALA A 205 13.58 24.72 6.91
CA ALA A 205 13.96 24.59 5.49
C ALA A 205 13.05 25.41 4.56
N VAL A 206 11.84 25.73 5.00
CA VAL A 206 10.86 26.48 4.22
C VAL A 206 10.50 27.76 4.97
N PRO A 207 10.71 28.97 4.36
CA PRO A 207 10.29 30.22 4.98
C PRO A 207 8.80 30.21 5.34
N ALA A 208 8.45 30.66 6.53
CA ALA A 208 7.06 30.67 7.03
C ALA A 208 6.10 31.30 6.02
N ARG A 209 6.49 32.46 5.46
CA ARG A 209 5.69 33.16 4.45
C ARG A 209 5.47 32.29 3.18
N ALA A 210 6.50 31.60 2.68
CA ALA A 210 6.37 30.76 1.49
C ALA A 210 5.39 29.59 1.75
N TRP A 211 5.42 29.05 2.96
CA TRP A 211 4.48 28.03 3.38
C TRP A 211 3.05 28.55 3.51
N GLU A 212 2.87 29.73 4.10
CA GLU A 212 1.55 30.37 4.24
C GLU A 212 0.93 30.71 2.87
N GLU A 213 1.75 31.15 1.91
CA GLU A 213 1.31 31.49 0.55
C GLU A 213 1.12 30.25 -0.36
N SER A 214 1.58 29.04 0.06
CA SER A 214 1.39 27.81 -0.74
C SER A 214 -0.08 27.41 -0.82
N PRO A 215 -0.62 27.19 -2.02
CA PRO A 215 -1.98 26.72 -2.21
C PRO A 215 -2.12 25.20 -1.94
N ALA A 216 -1.03 24.44 -1.90
CA ALA A 216 -1.05 22.98 -1.85
C ALA A 216 -1.87 22.42 -0.67
N PRO A 217 -1.78 22.93 0.58
CA PRO A 217 -2.60 22.41 1.68
C PRO A 217 -4.11 22.55 1.43
N THR A 218 -4.53 23.69 0.87
CA THR A 218 -5.94 23.93 0.54
C THR A 218 -6.44 23.02 -0.59
N GLN A 219 -5.58 22.78 -1.59
CA GLN A 219 -5.87 21.89 -2.70
C GLN A 219 -6.03 20.44 -2.21
N LEU A 220 -5.13 19.98 -1.34
CA LEU A 220 -5.22 18.64 -0.73
C LEU A 220 -6.46 18.49 0.16
N ALA A 221 -6.78 19.51 0.96
CA ALA A 221 -7.99 19.51 1.78
C ALA A 221 -9.27 19.41 0.96
N ARG A 222 -9.34 20.14 -0.16
CA ARG A 222 -10.48 20.05 -1.08
C ARG A 222 -10.56 18.68 -1.75
N ALA A 223 -9.43 18.16 -2.25
CA ALA A 223 -9.37 16.86 -2.88
C ALA A 223 -9.77 15.75 -1.91
N GLY A 224 -9.29 15.78 -0.66
CA GLY A 224 -9.67 14.83 0.37
C GLY A 224 -11.17 14.80 0.65
N ARG A 225 -11.81 15.98 0.69
CA ARG A 225 -13.27 16.07 0.83
C ARG A 225 -13.99 15.40 -0.33
N ILE A 226 -13.63 15.72 -1.57
CA ILE A 226 -14.24 15.14 -2.77
C ILE A 226 -14.02 13.62 -2.82
N MET A 227 -12.81 13.15 -2.52
CA MET A 227 -12.52 11.71 -2.44
C MET A 227 -13.40 10.99 -1.41
N GLY A 228 -13.61 11.61 -0.25
CA GLY A 228 -14.51 11.09 0.78
C GLY A 228 -15.98 11.05 0.31
N GLU A 229 -16.45 12.10 -0.37
CA GLU A 229 -17.79 12.16 -0.97
C GLU A 229 -17.96 11.10 -2.08
N LEU A 230 -16.93 10.81 -2.84
CA LEU A 230 -16.89 9.75 -3.85
C LEU A 230 -16.73 8.34 -3.26
N GLY A 231 -16.47 8.21 -1.96
CA GLY A 231 -16.19 6.92 -1.33
C GLY A 231 -14.81 6.33 -1.63
N LEU A 232 -13.89 7.13 -2.18
CA LEU A 232 -12.50 6.71 -2.48
C LEU A 232 -11.62 6.64 -1.23
N LEU A 233 -12.02 7.31 -0.17
CA LEU A 233 -11.36 7.29 1.14
C LEU A 233 -12.34 6.74 2.17
N PRO A 234 -12.08 5.57 2.75
CA PRO A 234 -12.88 5.08 3.87
C PRO A 234 -12.70 6.02 5.08
N PRO A 235 -13.75 6.17 5.93
CA PRO A 235 -13.61 6.93 7.15
C PRO A 235 -12.60 6.25 8.08
N PRO A 236 -11.86 7.02 8.90
CA PRO A 236 -10.94 6.45 9.87
C PRO A 236 -11.68 5.51 10.85
N VAL A 237 -11.14 4.31 11.02
CA VAL A 237 -11.72 3.31 11.92
C VAL A 237 -10.92 3.29 13.22
N ASP A 238 -11.64 3.37 14.37
CA ASP A 238 -11.02 3.29 15.68
C ASP A 238 -10.37 1.91 15.88
N ILE A 239 -9.10 1.89 16.28
CA ILE A 239 -8.34 0.67 16.52
C ILE A 239 -8.98 -0.19 17.63
N GLN A 240 -9.66 0.43 18.60
CA GLN A 240 -10.38 -0.25 19.67
C GLN A 240 -11.51 -1.14 19.18
N ARG A 241 -11.95 -0.97 17.95
CA ARG A 241 -12.91 -1.89 17.32
C ARG A 241 -12.34 -3.29 17.14
N TYR A 242 -11.03 -3.40 16.96
CA TYR A 242 -10.37 -4.66 16.61
C TYR A 242 -9.60 -5.29 17.76
N VAL A 243 -9.16 -4.49 18.73
CA VAL A 243 -8.28 -4.93 19.81
C VAL A 243 -8.81 -4.53 21.19
N SER A 244 -8.28 -5.16 22.23
CA SER A 244 -8.57 -4.76 23.61
C SER A 244 -8.10 -3.34 23.92
N PRO A 245 -8.68 -2.68 24.93
CA PRO A 245 -8.23 -1.36 25.37
C PRO A 245 -6.75 -1.33 25.78
N GLU A 246 -6.22 -2.44 26.26
CA GLU A 246 -4.81 -2.59 26.65
C GLU A 246 -3.90 -2.53 25.41
N LEU A 247 -4.22 -3.30 24.37
CA LEU A 247 -3.46 -3.32 23.13
C LEU A 247 -3.62 -2.00 22.36
N ALA A 248 -4.82 -1.42 22.37
CA ALA A 248 -5.06 -0.10 21.76
C ALA A 248 -4.17 0.98 22.40
N ARG A 249 -4.00 0.96 23.72
CA ARG A 249 -3.09 1.90 24.42
C ARG A 249 -1.62 1.68 24.02
N LEU A 250 -1.20 0.45 23.78
CA LEU A 250 0.14 0.19 23.26
C LEU A 250 0.33 0.75 21.87
N TYR A 251 -0.65 0.56 20.98
CA TYR A 251 -0.63 1.17 19.64
C TYR A 251 -0.56 2.70 19.71
N GLU A 252 -1.37 3.33 20.56
CA GLU A 252 -1.34 4.77 20.76
C GLU A 252 0.01 5.25 21.31
N THR A 253 0.54 4.55 22.32
CA THR A 253 1.78 4.96 23.01
C THR A 253 3.01 4.82 22.13
N TYR A 254 3.15 3.70 21.41
CA TYR A 254 4.37 3.38 20.65
C TYR A 254 4.30 3.77 19.18
N MET A 255 3.09 3.91 18.62
CA MET A 255 2.88 4.16 17.20
C MET A 255 2.06 5.42 16.93
N GLY A 256 1.48 6.03 17.94
CA GLY A 256 0.54 7.14 17.76
C GLY A 256 -0.80 6.73 17.12
N TRP A 257 -1.09 5.44 17.01
CA TRP A 257 -2.28 4.95 16.35
C TRP A 257 -3.50 4.96 17.27
N LYS A 258 -4.44 5.83 17.00
CA LYS A 258 -5.81 5.80 17.55
C LYS A 258 -6.80 5.28 16.52
N ARG A 259 -6.59 5.64 15.28
CA ARG A 259 -7.45 5.28 14.16
C ARG A 259 -6.61 4.84 12.98
N MET A 260 -7.18 3.99 12.14
CA MET A 260 -6.61 3.63 10.85
C MET A 260 -7.26 4.51 9.78
N SER A 261 -6.45 5.29 9.09
CA SER A 261 -6.85 6.10 7.94
C SER A 261 -6.04 5.66 6.73
N GLU A 262 -6.71 5.39 5.64
CA GLU A 262 -6.12 4.82 4.43
C GLU A 262 -6.08 5.84 3.29
N GLY A 263 -5.27 5.56 2.27
CA GLY A 263 -5.10 6.40 1.11
C GLY A 263 -4.15 7.59 1.32
N MET A 264 -3.75 8.22 0.23
CA MET A 264 -2.81 9.33 0.23
C MET A 264 -3.17 10.33 -0.88
N LEU A 265 -2.82 11.58 -0.64
CA LEU A 265 -2.94 12.69 -1.57
C LEU A 265 -1.62 13.42 -1.67
N PHE A 266 -1.25 13.85 -2.88
CA PHE A 266 -0.07 14.68 -3.07
C PHE A 266 -0.23 15.72 -4.19
N VAL A 267 0.54 16.80 -4.05
CA VAL A 267 0.70 17.85 -5.06
C VAL A 267 2.18 18.22 -5.15
N VAL A 268 2.71 18.36 -6.36
CA VAL A 268 4.01 19.00 -6.58
C VAL A 268 3.81 20.50 -6.61
N ASP A 269 4.36 21.21 -5.63
CA ASP A 269 4.28 22.66 -5.54
C ASP A 269 5.53 23.31 -6.18
N PRO A 270 5.41 23.96 -7.36
CA PRO A 270 6.55 24.60 -8.01
C PRO A 270 7.08 25.80 -7.21
N GLY A 271 6.24 26.44 -6.40
CA GLY A 271 6.65 27.59 -5.57
C GLY A 271 7.60 27.16 -4.46
N LEU A 272 7.35 26.02 -3.85
CA LEU A 272 8.22 25.42 -2.84
C LEU A 272 9.32 24.56 -3.45
N ASN A 273 9.23 24.23 -4.75
CA ASN A 273 10.05 23.21 -5.41
C ASN A 273 10.06 21.88 -4.61
N ALA A 274 8.91 21.44 -4.18
CA ALA A 274 8.75 20.33 -3.27
C ALA A 274 7.46 19.52 -3.56
N LEU A 275 7.42 18.31 -3.03
CA LEU A 275 6.23 17.49 -2.94
C LEU A 275 5.50 17.83 -1.64
N VAL A 276 4.21 18.10 -1.70
CA VAL A 276 3.34 18.25 -0.53
C VAL A 276 2.40 17.07 -0.47
N VAL A 277 2.41 16.33 0.64
CA VAL A 277 1.66 15.08 0.79
C VAL A 277 0.84 15.07 2.08
N SER A 278 -0.25 14.31 2.13
CA SER A 278 -0.93 14.02 3.39
C SER A 278 0.04 13.32 4.35
N ALA A 279 0.06 13.78 5.60
CA ALA A 279 1.01 13.28 6.59
C ALA A 279 0.57 11.93 7.19
N SER A 280 1.54 11.09 7.54
CA SER A 280 1.31 9.83 8.24
C SER A 280 0.69 10.05 9.63
N GLY A 281 1.15 11.06 10.36
CA GLY A 281 0.59 11.43 11.67
C GLY A 281 -0.83 12.00 11.64
N SER A 282 -1.47 12.07 10.46
CA SER A 282 -2.87 12.48 10.31
C SER A 282 -3.88 11.33 10.48
N TRP A 283 -3.49 10.21 11.06
CA TRP A 283 -4.34 9.02 11.28
C TRP A 283 -5.62 9.30 12.08
N ASP A 284 -5.52 10.24 13.03
CA ASP A 284 -6.67 10.66 13.82
C ASP A 284 -7.63 11.56 13.05
N VAL A 285 -7.22 12.03 11.87
CA VAL A 285 -7.97 12.98 11.08
C VAL A 285 -8.60 12.26 9.90
N ASP A 286 -9.90 12.45 9.75
CA ASP A 286 -10.58 12.11 8.51
C ASP A 286 -9.96 12.94 7.37
N LYS A 287 -9.46 12.29 6.33
CA LYS A 287 -8.87 13.00 5.18
C LYS A 287 -9.85 13.94 4.48
N ARG A 288 -11.16 13.84 4.77
CA ARG A 288 -12.18 14.82 4.37
C ARG A 288 -12.02 16.17 5.08
N ASP A 289 -11.34 16.18 6.24
CA ASP A 289 -11.13 17.36 7.09
C ASP A 289 -9.66 17.77 7.19
N LEU A 290 -8.88 17.48 6.16
CA LEU A 290 -7.46 17.88 6.11
C LEU A 290 -7.30 19.39 6.28
N ARG A 291 -6.26 19.76 7.02
CA ARG A 291 -5.82 21.13 7.22
C ARG A 291 -4.33 21.23 6.93
N ARG A 292 -3.79 22.45 6.96
CA ARG A 292 -2.37 22.70 6.72
C ARG A 292 -1.44 21.89 7.63
N GLU A 293 -1.78 21.73 8.89
CA GLU A 293 -1.03 20.95 9.87
C GLU A 293 -1.06 19.43 9.64
N HIS A 294 -1.95 18.96 8.76
CA HIS A 294 -2.09 17.54 8.42
C HIS A 294 -1.38 17.15 7.12
N VAL A 295 -0.56 18.04 6.59
CA VAL A 295 0.23 17.80 5.40
C VAL A 295 1.71 18.05 5.65
N THR A 296 2.56 17.42 4.87
CA THR A 296 4.02 17.45 5.04
C THR A 296 4.69 17.82 3.73
N ILE A 297 5.78 18.58 3.81
CA ILE A 297 6.60 18.97 2.67
C ILE A 297 7.76 18.00 2.54
N VAL A 298 7.92 17.41 1.39
CA VAL A 298 8.99 16.45 1.08
C VAL A 298 9.85 16.97 -0.05
N ALA A 299 11.15 16.92 0.12
CA ALA A 299 12.10 17.31 -0.91
C ALA A 299 12.03 16.43 -2.15
N LEU A 300 12.20 17.01 -3.33
CA LEU A 300 12.28 16.29 -4.61
C LEU A 300 13.72 15.78 -4.85
N ASP A 301 14.27 15.06 -3.90
CA ASP A 301 15.60 14.48 -4.00
C ASP A 301 15.63 13.20 -4.84
N PRO A 302 16.80 12.81 -5.38
CA PRO A 302 16.95 11.52 -6.06
C PRO A 302 16.50 10.35 -5.18
N PRO A 303 15.96 9.28 -5.78
CA PRO A 303 15.37 8.15 -5.03
C PRO A 303 16.38 7.34 -4.22
N ASP A 304 17.67 7.43 -4.52
CA ASP A 304 18.79 6.80 -3.81
C ASP A 304 19.23 7.56 -2.55
N SER A 305 18.76 8.79 -2.34
CA SER A 305 19.01 9.57 -1.13
C SER A 305 17.95 9.31 -0.06
N PRO A 306 18.24 9.57 1.24
CA PRO A 306 17.21 9.56 2.28
C PRO A 306 16.02 10.47 1.93
N LEU A 307 14.82 10.10 2.35
CA LEU A 307 13.67 10.99 2.22
C LEU A 307 13.86 12.16 3.18
N ARG A 308 13.71 13.39 2.71
CA ARG A 308 13.85 14.59 3.54
C ARG A 308 12.51 15.32 3.67
N VAL A 309 12.10 15.53 4.92
CA VAL A 309 10.95 16.34 5.28
C VAL A 309 11.44 17.77 5.53
N LEU A 310 10.88 18.72 4.81
CA LEU A 310 11.25 20.14 4.92
C LEU A 310 10.31 20.84 5.90
N ALA A 311 10.80 21.14 7.10
CA ALA A 311 10.00 21.83 8.10
C ALA A 311 9.86 23.33 7.76
N PRO A 312 8.64 23.91 7.84
CA PRO A 312 8.49 25.36 7.85
C PRO A 312 9.14 25.97 9.09
N GLU A 313 9.61 27.21 8.95
CA GLU A 313 10.22 27.97 10.06
C GLU A 313 9.33 27.94 11.32
N GLY A 314 9.94 27.55 12.45
CA GLY A 314 9.29 27.50 13.76
C GLY A 314 8.22 26.39 13.89
N GLN A 315 8.09 25.49 12.94
CA GLN A 315 7.09 24.40 12.98
C GLN A 315 7.76 23.05 13.08
N ARG A 316 7.08 22.12 13.77
CA ARG A 316 7.43 20.71 13.78
C ARG A 316 6.50 19.98 12.82
N PRO A 317 7.00 19.45 11.69
CA PRO A 317 6.19 18.73 10.74
C PRO A 317 5.79 17.36 11.29
N LEU A 318 4.68 16.83 10.80
CA LEU A 318 4.35 15.40 10.91
C LEU A 318 5.23 14.59 9.94
N GLY A 319 5.38 13.30 10.18
CA GLY A 319 6.00 12.40 9.23
C GLY A 319 5.20 12.33 7.91
N PRO A 320 5.84 12.07 6.78
CA PRO A 320 5.13 11.92 5.51
C PRO A 320 4.35 10.61 5.48
N SER A 321 3.31 10.54 4.63
CA SER A 321 2.72 9.25 4.31
C SER A 321 3.79 8.27 3.81
N VAL A 322 3.65 7.00 4.15
CA VAL A 322 4.62 5.96 3.73
C VAL A 322 4.74 5.87 2.21
N GLU A 323 3.67 6.17 1.49
CA GLU A 323 3.65 6.23 0.02
C GLU A 323 4.46 7.40 -0.57
N ALA A 324 4.92 8.34 0.25
CA ALA A 324 5.78 9.42 -0.23
C ALA A 324 7.08 8.90 -0.89
N TRP A 325 7.55 7.72 -0.45
CA TRP A 325 8.66 7.02 -1.08
C TRP A 325 8.34 6.56 -2.51
N GLU A 326 7.14 6.01 -2.70
CA GLU A 326 6.65 5.57 -4.02
C GLU A 326 6.50 6.75 -4.94
N VAL A 327 5.86 7.82 -4.44
CA VAL A 327 5.67 9.06 -5.20
C VAL A 327 7.00 9.64 -5.62
N ARG A 328 7.96 9.79 -4.73
CA ARG A 328 9.31 10.26 -5.05
C ARG A 328 9.96 9.39 -6.14
N GLY A 329 9.86 8.06 -5.98
CA GLY A 329 10.43 7.10 -6.94
C GLY A 329 9.89 7.30 -8.36
N PHE A 330 8.58 7.42 -8.54
CA PHE A 330 8.03 7.61 -9.87
C PHE A 330 8.14 9.05 -10.38
N LEU A 331 8.16 10.07 -9.53
CA LEU A 331 8.43 11.45 -9.94
C LEU A 331 9.80 11.60 -10.62
N HIS A 332 10.79 10.81 -10.21
CA HIS A 332 12.09 10.76 -10.87
C HIS A 332 12.13 9.93 -12.14
N SER A 333 11.08 9.15 -12.41
CA SER A 333 10.97 8.30 -13.59
C SER A 333 10.24 8.97 -14.76
N VAL A 334 9.76 10.19 -14.57
CA VAL A 334 9.05 10.96 -15.59
C VAL A 334 9.90 12.09 -16.15
N PRO A 335 9.62 12.55 -17.40
CA PRO A 335 10.24 13.74 -17.93
C PRO A 335 10.00 14.96 -17.04
N ARG A 336 10.84 15.96 -17.18
CA ARG A 336 10.64 17.26 -16.55
C ARG A 336 9.96 18.22 -17.51
N VAL A 337 9.21 19.16 -16.97
CA VAL A 337 8.47 20.18 -17.71
C VAL A 337 8.72 21.55 -17.07
N ARG A 338 8.80 22.57 -17.92
CA ARG A 338 8.85 23.96 -17.44
C ARG A 338 7.44 24.48 -17.18
N VAL A 339 7.29 25.17 -16.05
CA VAL A 339 6.04 25.79 -15.63
C VAL A 339 6.28 27.25 -15.26
N GLY A 340 5.29 28.06 -15.54
CA GLY A 340 5.29 29.49 -15.19
C GLY A 340 3.97 29.89 -14.55
N ARG A 341 3.96 31.04 -13.90
CA ARG A 341 2.75 31.61 -13.29
C ARG A 341 1.97 32.44 -14.29
N THR A 342 0.65 32.27 -14.33
CA THR A 342 -0.26 33.18 -15.02
C THR A 342 -0.34 34.51 -14.26
N ALA A 343 -1.01 35.50 -14.86
CA ALA A 343 -1.31 36.77 -14.21
C ALA A 343 -2.17 36.58 -12.91
N GLN A 344 -2.90 35.48 -12.82
CA GLN A 344 -3.68 35.10 -11.64
C GLN A 344 -2.86 34.28 -10.62
N GLY A 345 -1.55 34.11 -10.83
CA GLY A 345 -0.66 33.35 -9.95
C GLY A 345 -0.75 31.83 -10.06
N ILE A 346 -1.48 31.30 -11.04
CA ILE A 346 -1.69 29.88 -11.24
C ILE A 346 -0.52 29.28 -12.01
N TRP A 347 0.05 28.17 -11.56
CA TRP A 347 1.08 27.43 -12.27
C TRP A 347 0.49 26.69 -13.45
N GLN A 348 1.15 26.79 -14.61
CA GLN A 348 0.80 26.08 -15.83
C GLN A 348 2.03 25.74 -16.67
N PRO A 349 1.96 24.73 -17.57
CA PRO A 349 3.04 24.45 -18.51
C PRO A 349 3.35 25.68 -19.36
N CYS A 350 4.63 26.04 -19.43
CA CYS A 350 5.12 27.19 -20.17
C CYS A 350 6.55 26.92 -20.65
N PRO A 351 6.85 26.97 -21.98
CA PRO A 351 8.20 26.73 -22.48
C PRO A 351 9.26 27.65 -21.86
N ASP A 352 8.89 28.90 -21.58
CA ASP A 352 9.75 29.91 -20.96
C ASP A 352 9.50 30.02 -19.43
N GLY A 353 8.90 28.98 -18.86
CA GLY A 353 8.55 28.94 -17.44
C GLY A 353 9.75 29.04 -16.51
N GLU A 354 9.55 29.67 -15.37
CA GLU A 354 10.60 29.95 -14.37
C GLU A 354 11.02 28.74 -13.54
N ARG A 355 10.24 27.66 -13.54
CA ARG A 355 10.50 26.44 -12.77
C ARG A 355 10.52 25.20 -13.67
N GLU A 356 11.39 24.27 -13.32
CA GLU A 356 11.44 22.96 -13.94
C GLU A 356 11.04 21.90 -12.90
N VAL A 357 9.92 21.22 -13.15
CA VAL A 357 9.30 20.25 -12.24
C VAL A 357 9.09 18.91 -12.94
N PRO A 358 8.87 17.81 -12.21
CA PRO A 358 8.43 16.54 -12.80
C PRO A 358 7.14 16.73 -13.62
N LEU A 359 6.96 15.97 -14.69
CA LEU A 359 5.75 16.02 -15.52
C LEU A 359 4.47 15.70 -14.73
N ILE A 360 4.57 14.93 -13.66
CA ILE A 360 3.45 14.66 -12.77
C ILE A 360 3.24 15.87 -11.84
N ARG A 361 2.01 16.39 -11.84
CA ARG A 361 1.60 17.55 -11.06
C ARG A 361 1.04 17.18 -9.69
N ALA A 362 0.25 16.12 -9.66
CA ALA A 362 -0.50 15.71 -8.46
C ALA A 362 -0.92 14.25 -8.60
N GLY A 363 -1.39 13.66 -7.52
CA GLY A 363 -1.97 12.33 -7.57
C GLY A 363 -2.61 11.92 -6.24
N LEU A 364 -3.25 10.77 -6.31
CA LEU A 364 -3.93 10.16 -5.19
C LEU A 364 -3.68 8.66 -5.17
N HIS A 365 -3.69 8.10 -3.99
CA HIS A 365 -3.80 6.68 -3.72
C HIS A 365 -5.12 6.43 -3.00
N ALA A 366 -5.93 5.53 -3.54
CA ALA A 366 -7.20 5.12 -2.97
C ALA A 366 -7.20 3.62 -2.75
N HIS A 367 -7.84 3.15 -1.69
CA HIS A 367 -7.97 1.71 -1.40
C HIS A 367 -9.18 1.06 -2.08
N VAL A 368 -9.99 1.85 -2.77
CA VAL A 368 -11.10 1.36 -3.60
C VAL A 368 -10.72 1.37 -5.06
N GLY A 369 -11.23 0.39 -5.81
CA GLY A 369 -11.05 0.34 -7.25
C GLY A 369 -12.04 1.24 -7.99
N VAL A 370 -11.59 1.81 -9.10
CA VAL A 370 -12.44 2.51 -10.07
C VAL A 370 -12.90 1.51 -11.12
N VAL A 371 -14.22 1.28 -11.24
CA VAL A 371 -14.79 0.25 -12.14
C VAL A 371 -14.52 0.56 -13.59
N SER A 372 -14.74 1.81 -13.97
CA SER A 372 -14.42 2.32 -15.30
C SER A 372 -13.97 3.77 -15.18
N ALA A 373 -13.15 4.20 -16.12
CA ALA A 373 -12.77 5.59 -16.25
C ALA A 373 -12.83 5.98 -17.71
N ASP A 374 -13.06 7.27 -17.98
CA ASP A 374 -13.02 7.80 -19.32
C ASP A 374 -11.60 7.64 -19.91
N ASP A 375 -11.46 6.74 -20.88
CA ASP A 375 -10.18 6.46 -21.55
C ASP A 375 -9.76 7.55 -22.53
N THR A 376 -10.59 8.54 -22.82
CA THR A 376 -10.24 9.69 -23.64
C THR A 376 -9.33 10.67 -22.91
N HIS A 377 -9.41 10.74 -21.58
CA HIS A 377 -8.62 11.63 -20.74
C HIS A 377 -7.63 10.87 -19.84
N ILE A 378 -7.91 9.61 -19.54
CA ILE A 378 -7.12 8.79 -18.63
C ILE A 378 -6.50 7.58 -19.33
N GLU A 379 -5.22 7.32 -19.08
CA GLU A 379 -4.60 6.06 -19.42
C GLU A 379 -4.66 5.10 -18.23
N THR A 380 -5.25 3.94 -18.41
CA THR A 380 -5.16 2.86 -17.43
C THR A 380 -3.99 1.94 -17.83
N VAL A 381 -3.03 1.78 -16.94
CA VAL A 381 -1.96 0.78 -17.09
C VAL A 381 -2.42 -0.49 -16.37
N PRO A 382 -2.83 -1.53 -17.10
CA PRO A 382 -3.40 -2.71 -16.50
C PRO A 382 -2.35 -3.56 -15.77
N PRO A 383 -2.76 -4.42 -14.80
CA PRO A 383 -1.83 -5.21 -13.98
C PRO A 383 -0.91 -6.15 -14.76
N ASP A 384 -1.36 -6.66 -15.91
CA ASP A 384 -0.58 -7.52 -16.79
C ASP A 384 0.59 -6.80 -17.47
N ARG A 385 0.54 -5.48 -17.53
CA ARG A 385 1.63 -4.63 -18.02
C ARG A 385 2.52 -4.07 -16.92
N GLN A 386 2.18 -4.31 -15.67
CA GLN A 386 3.06 -3.94 -14.57
C GLN A 386 4.23 -4.94 -14.52
N THR A 387 5.39 -4.44 -14.15
CA THR A 387 6.61 -5.25 -14.06
C THR A 387 6.45 -6.37 -13.03
N TYR A 388 5.51 -6.20 -12.12
CA TYR A 388 5.31 -7.11 -11.02
C TYR A 388 3.82 -7.22 -10.64
N PRO A 389 3.24 -8.43 -10.69
CA PRO A 389 1.82 -8.65 -10.46
C PRO A 389 1.45 -8.85 -8.98
N PHE A 390 2.34 -8.56 -8.03
CA PHE A 390 2.11 -8.83 -6.61
C PHE A 390 2.10 -7.54 -5.78
N GLY A 391 1.23 -7.47 -4.77
CA GLY A 391 1.25 -6.40 -3.79
C GLY A 391 2.35 -6.63 -2.75
N PHE A 392 3.08 -5.56 -2.42
CA PHE A 392 4.15 -5.59 -1.42
C PHE A 392 3.77 -4.90 -0.12
N GLY A 393 2.65 -4.24 -0.07
CA GLY A 393 2.29 -3.34 1.02
C GLY A 393 2.86 -1.93 0.84
N CYS A 394 2.25 -0.98 1.52
CA CYS A 394 2.67 0.42 1.53
C CYS A 394 4.08 0.59 2.09
N GLY A 395 4.81 1.55 1.56
CA GLY A 395 6.07 2.01 2.14
C GLY A 395 7.27 1.12 1.88
N SER A 396 7.17 0.12 0.98
CA SER A 396 8.32 -0.68 0.59
C SER A 396 9.10 -0.08 -0.58
N ASP A 397 10.39 -0.36 -0.65
CA ASP A 397 11.24 0.04 -1.76
C ASP A 397 10.84 -0.65 -3.08
N LEU A 398 10.26 -1.84 -3.01
CA LEU A 398 9.76 -2.55 -4.19
C LEU A 398 8.50 -1.92 -4.75
N THR A 399 7.58 -1.47 -3.92
CA THR A 399 6.37 -0.76 -4.37
C THR A 399 6.77 0.52 -5.09
N ALA A 400 7.76 1.25 -4.58
CA ALA A 400 8.29 2.43 -5.24
C ALA A 400 8.89 2.11 -6.63
N GLN A 401 9.64 1.01 -6.77
CA GLN A 401 10.19 0.58 -8.05
C GLN A 401 9.11 0.15 -9.04
N VAL A 402 8.12 -0.63 -8.58
CA VAL A 402 7.00 -1.06 -9.42
C VAL A 402 6.19 0.13 -9.92
N ALA A 403 5.91 1.10 -9.05
CA ALA A 403 5.23 2.33 -9.42
C ALA A 403 6.05 3.13 -10.48
N ALA A 404 7.36 3.25 -10.26
CA ALA A 404 8.26 3.91 -11.21
C ALA A 404 8.30 3.20 -12.58
N ASP A 405 8.34 1.87 -12.61
CA ASP A 405 8.33 1.09 -13.84
C ASP A 405 6.99 1.18 -14.58
N THR A 406 5.89 1.20 -13.82
CA THR A 406 4.54 1.38 -14.36
C THR A 406 4.43 2.73 -15.07
N VAL A 407 4.87 3.79 -14.43
CA VAL A 407 4.87 5.14 -15.00
C VAL A 407 5.78 5.24 -16.24
N ARG A 408 6.97 4.60 -16.24
CA ARG A 408 7.85 4.53 -17.41
C ARG A 408 7.20 3.86 -18.62
N ARG A 409 6.23 2.99 -18.43
CA ARG A 409 5.49 2.31 -19.52
C ARG A 409 4.27 3.08 -20.01
N SER A 410 3.88 4.14 -19.31
CA SER A 410 2.74 4.96 -19.69
C SER A 410 3.03 5.75 -20.98
N ARG A 411 2.12 5.64 -21.94
CA ARG A 411 2.19 6.43 -23.17
C ARG A 411 1.89 7.89 -22.92
N ALA A 412 0.93 8.17 -22.05
CA ALA A 412 0.56 9.53 -21.68
C ALA A 412 1.75 10.31 -21.13
N VAL A 413 2.68 9.63 -20.44
CA VAL A 413 3.91 10.22 -19.89
C VAL A 413 4.98 10.42 -20.97
N HIS A 414 5.20 9.45 -21.85
CA HIS A 414 6.39 9.41 -22.71
C HIS A 414 6.12 9.75 -24.17
N HIS A 415 4.86 9.89 -24.59
CA HIS A 415 4.51 10.29 -25.96
C HIS A 415 3.96 11.72 -25.98
N PRO A 416 4.69 12.71 -26.52
CA PRO A 416 4.28 14.11 -26.52
C PRO A 416 2.94 14.37 -27.23
N GLY A 417 2.54 13.53 -28.18
CA GLY A 417 1.26 13.63 -28.89
C GLY A 417 0.08 12.98 -28.17
N ASP A 418 0.31 12.31 -27.05
CA ASP A 418 -0.77 11.71 -26.28
C ASP A 418 -1.53 12.79 -25.49
N ARG A 419 -2.85 12.87 -25.71
CA ARG A 419 -3.69 13.91 -25.12
C ARG A 419 -4.21 13.60 -23.73
N ARG A 420 -4.03 12.37 -23.24
CA ARG A 420 -4.49 12.00 -21.92
C ARG A 420 -3.71 12.74 -20.84
N CYS A 421 -4.44 13.32 -19.91
CA CYS A 421 -3.89 14.17 -18.85
C CYS A 421 -3.67 13.39 -17.57
N TYR A 422 -4.24 12.19 -17.48
CA TYR A 422 -4.23 11.37 -16.27
C TYR A 422 -3.71 9.98 -16.60
N VAL A 423 -3.04 9.38 -15.62
CA VAL A 423 -2.60 7.98 -15.65
C VAL A 423 -3.04 7.32 -14.36
N ARG A 424 -3.64 6.15 -14.46
CA ARG A 424 -3.98 5.34 -13.30
C ARG A 424 -3.42 3.94 -13.45
N TRP A 425 -3.19 3.28 -12.34
CA TRP A 425 -2.90 1.86 -12.31
C TRP A 425 -3.46 1.23 -11.06
N PRO A 426 -4.21 0.13 -11.19
CA PRO A 426 -4.62 -0.66 -10.06
C PRO A 426 -3.37 -1.30 -9.44
N MET A 427 -3.23 -1.16 -8.14
CA MET A 427 -2.18 -1.81 -7.37
C MET A 427 -2.75 -3.12 -6.85
N LEU A 428 -2.17 -4.24 -7.30
CA LEU A 428 -2.69 -5.55 -6.91
C LEU A 428 -2.72 -5.70 -5.39
N TYR A 429 -3.92 -5.90 -4.86
CA TYR A 429 -4.21 -6.02 -3.43
C TYR A 429 -3.89 -4.77 -2.60
N HIS A 430 -3.88 -3.59 -3.24
CA HIS A 430 -3.54 -2.34 -2.57
C HIS A 430 -4.26 -1.12 -3.18
N GLY A 431 -5.49 -1.31 -3.64
CA GLY A 431 -6.26 -0.22 -4.21
C GLY A 431 -5.72 0.28 -5.54
N GLU A 432 -5.64 1.58 -5.70
CA GLU A 432 -5.34 2.24 -6.96
C GLU A 432 -4.51 3.50 -6.77
N MET A 433 -3.55 3.71 -7.64
CA MET A 433 -2.83 4.98 -7.78
C MET A 433 -3.29 5.70 -9.04
N ALA A 434 -3.52 7.00 -8.93
CA ALA A 434 -3.81 7.85 -10.09
C ALA A 434 -3.04 9.17 -10.01
N VAL A 435 -2.54 9.63 -11.16
CA VAL A 435 -1.74 10.84 -11.25
C VAL A 435 -2.22 11.76 -12.36
N GLU A 436 -1.99 13.05 -12.17
CA GLU A 436 -2.27 14.12 -13.09
C GLU A 436 -0.97 14.67 -13.68
N LEU A 437 -0.94 14.86 -15.00
CA LEU A 437 0.23 15.31 -15.73
C LEU A 437 0.13 16.80 -16.07
N TRP A 438 1.25 17.54 -15.99
CA TRP A 438 1.34 18.90 -16.52
C TRP A 438 1.11 18.91 -18.03
N LYS A 439 -0.13 19.08 -18.47
CA LYS A 439 -0.50 19.18 -19.89
C LYS A 439 -1.42 20.37 -20.14
N PRO A 440 -1.44 20.92 -21.35
CA PRO A 440 -2.37 22.00 -21.70
C PRO A 440 -3.84 21.57 -21.52
N GLY A 441 -4.66 22.49 -21.01
CA GLY A 441 -6.09 22.25 -20.84
C GLY A 441 -6.51 21.66 -19.48
N LEU A 442 -5.57 21.43 -18.56
CA LEU A 442 -5.89 21.03 -17.21
C LEU A 442 -6.65 22.12 -16.45
N PRO A 443 -7.54 21.72 -15.52
CA PRO A 443 -8.10 22.64 -14.54
C PRO A 443 -7.00 23.39 -13.77
N ALA A 444 -7.29 24.62 -13.35
CA ALA A 444 -6.36 25.42 -12.56
C ALA A 444 -5.98 24.70 -11.26
N GLU A 445 -6.94 24.08 -10.62
CA GLU A 445 -6.79 23.36 -9.36
C GLU A 445 -6.34 21.92 -9.60
N PRO A 446 -5.21 21.47 -9.01
CA PRO A 446 -4.76 20.10 -9.06
C PRO A 446 -5.82 19.12 -8.53
N LEU A 447 -5.84 17.92 -9.09
CA LEU A 447 -6.74 16.80 -8.77
C LEU A 447 -8.20 16.99 -9.15
N SER A 448 -8.71 18.22 -9.31
CA SER A 448 -10.15 18.43 -9.59
C SER A 448 -10.62 17.68 -10.84
N GLY A 449 -9.90 17.77 -11.95
CA GLY A 449 -10.26 17.08 -13.19
C GLY A 449 -10.14 15.56 -13.11
N LEU A 450 -9.17 15.04 -12.35
CA LEU A 450 -9.02 13.61 -12.11
C LEU A 450 -10.22 13.09 -11.28
N LEU A 451 -10.61 13.83 -10.25
CA LEU A 451 -11.77 13.48 -9.41
C LEU A 451 -13.09 13.57 -10.17
N ASP A 452 -13.22 14.55 -11.07
CA ASP A 452 -14.39 14.65 -11.97
C ASP A 452 -14.50 13.42 -12.89
N VAL A 453 -13.37 12.93 -13.43
CA VAL A 453 -13.34 11.70 -14.25
C VAL A 453 -13.76 10.48 -13.42
N PHE A 454 -13.38 10.42 -12.16
CA PHE A 454 -13.71 9.30 -11.27
C PHE A 454 -15.15 9.33 -10.75
N SER A 455 -15.81 10.48 -10.71
CA SER A 455 -17.11 10.66 -10.06
C SER A 455 -18.21 9.70 -10.53
N GLY A 456 -18.15 9.20 -11.77
CA GLY A 456 -19.10 8.22 -12.31
C GLY A 456 -18.61 6.78 -12.35
N SER A 457 -17.44 6.49 -11.78
CA SER A 457 -16.68 5.27 -12.07
C SER A 457 -16.30 4.44 -10.86
N VAL A 458 -16.68 4.84 -9.65
CA VAL A 458 -16.26 4.18 -8.41
C VAL A 458 -17.05 2.90 -8.15
N ASP A 459 -16.38 1.78 -7.88
CA ASP A 459 -17.01 0.54 -7.44
C ASP A 459 -17.15 0.51 -5.92
N PHE A 460 -18.30 0.94 -5.45
CA PHE A 460 -18.63 0.93 -4.04
C PHE A 460 -18.78 -0.48 -3.42
N ARG A 461 -18.74 -1.55 -4.21
CA ARG A 461 -18.88 -2.92 -3.70
C ARG A 461 -17.62 -3.46 -3.02
N VAL A 462 -16.48 -2.83 -3.24
CA VAL A 462 -15.19 -3.35 -2.76
C VAL A 462 -14.90 -2.92 -1.32
N ASP A 463 -15.31 -1.72 -0.87
CA ASP A 463 -14.86 -1.18 0.43
C ASP A 463 -15.92 -0.40 1.24
N HIS A 464 -17.20 -0.53 0.95
CA HIS A 464 -18.22 -0.02 1.89
C HIS A 464 -18.32 -0.89 3.14
N ILE A 465 -17.27 -0.87 3.91
CA ILE A 465 -17.27 -1.29 5.29
C ILE A 465 -17.64 -0.04 6.09
N ASP A 466 -18.86 -0.02 6.59
CA ASP A 466 -19.36 0.97 7.53
C ASP A 466 -19.91 2.29 6.98
N GLN A 467 -21.04 2.22 6.31
CA GLN A 467 -22.06 3.19 6.67
C GLN A 467 -22.91 2.56 7.79
N PRO A 468 -23.00 3.15 8.99
CA PRO A 468 -24.02 2.73 9.95
C PRO A 468 -25.38 2.97 9.30
N THR A 469 -26.18 1.90 9.21
CA THR A 469 -27.62 1.99 8.92
C THR A 469 -28.32 2.73 10.03
#